data_2786ef845a654fb1011a48f2cf07bebd
#
_entry.id   2786ef845a654fb1011a48f2cf07bebd
#
_cell.length_a   1.000
_cell.length_b   1.000
_cell.length_c   1.000
_cell.angle_alpha   90.00
_cell.angle_beta   90.00
_cell.angle_gamma   90.00
#
_symmetry.space_group_name_H-M   'P 1'
#
loop_
_entity.id
_entity.type
_entity.pdbx_description
1 polymer ?
#
loop_
_entity_poly.entity_id
_entity_poly.type
_entity_poly.pdbx_seq_one_letter_code
_entity_poly.pdbx_strand_id
1 'polypeptide(L)'
;LVQNDVYTSVHIEEYEAESRDTKLGPEDITRDIPNVGEDALSDLDENGIIRIGAEVHSGDILVGKVTPKGETELTAEERLLRAIFGEKAREVRDTSLRVPHGEYGIVVNVEVFTRENSDELSPGVNKVVRCYIAQKRKISVGDKMAGRHGNKGVVSRILPQEDMPFLADGRPLDIVLNPLGVPSRMNIG
;
A
#
# COMPACT_ATOMS: atom_id res chain seq x y z
N LEU A 1 8.10 15.72 18.73
CA LEU A 1 6.95 15.85 17.79
C LEU A 1 6.80 14.60 16.92
N VAL A 2 7.88 14.11 16.33
CA VAL A 2 7.83 12.91 15.47
C VAL A 2 7.65 11.63 16.29
N GLN A 3 8.41 11.48 17.36
CA GLN A 3 8.37 10.29 18.23
C GLN A 3 6.98 10.03 18.84
N ASN A 4 6.31 11.09 19.29
CA ASN A 4 5.02 10.99 19.95
C ASN A 4 3.81 11.15 18.99
N ASP A 5 4.06 11.10 17.70
CA ASP A 5 3.03 11.20 16.65
C ASP A 5 2.16 12.47 16.72
N VAL A 6 2.69 13.58 17.24
CA VAL A 6 1.93 14.84 17.46
C VAL A 6 1.42 15.42 16.13
N TYR A 7 2.25 15.41 15.10
CA TYR A 7 1.88 15.87 13.76
C TYR A 7 1.89 14.72 12.76
N THR A 8 1.32 13.61 13.15
CA THR A 8 1.18 12.43 12.30
C THR A 8 -0.22 12.38 11.73
N SER A 9 -0.32 12.21 10.42
CA SER A 9 -1.59 12.05 9.71
C SER A 9 -1.82 10.59 9.38
N VAL A 10 -3.08 10.16 9.46
CA VAL A 10 -3.50 8.83 9.01
C VAL A 10 -4.26 9.01 7.70
N HIS A 11 -3.77 8.37 6.65
CA HIS A 11 -4.42 8.32 5.34
C HIS A 11 -4.90 6.91 5.08
N ILE A 12 -6.16 6.79 4.62
CA ILE A 12 -6.73 5.51 4.22
C ILE A 12 -6.85 5.50 2.70
N GLU A 13 -6.16 4.57 2.06
CA GLU A 13 -6.22 4.35 0.63
C GLU A 13 -7.08 3.12 0.34
N GLU A 14 -7.90 3.22 -0.70
CA GLU A 14 -8.74 2.14 -1.19
C GLU A 14 -8.11 1.50 -2.43
N TYR A 15 -7.99 0.18 -2.41
CA TYR A 15 -7.51 -0.61 -3.54
C TYR A 15 -8.56 -1.62 -3.92
N GLU A 16 -8.88 -1.70 -5.21
CA GLU A 16 -9.94 -2.54 -5.72
C GLU A 16 -9.41 -3.52 -6.77
N ALA A 17 -9.80 -4.79 -6.63
CA ALA A 17 -9.55 -5.83 -7.62
C ALA A 17 -10.87 -6.40 -8.10
N GLU A 18 -11.01 -6.53 -9.41
CA GLU A 18 -12.20 -7.08 -10.05
C GLU A 18 -11.86 -8.38 -10.77
N SER A 19 -12.72 -9.38 -10.60
CA SER A 19 -12.68 -10.61 -11.40
C SER A 19 -13.68 -10.48 -12.54
N ARG A 20 -13.18 -10.41 -13.77
CA ARG A 20 -13.97 -10.20 -14.98
C ARG A 20 -13.99 -11.44 -15.85
N ASP A 21 -15.05 -11.57 -16.65
CA ASP A 21 -15.08 -12.56 -17.72
C ASP A 21 -14.18 -12.11 -18.88
N THR A 22 -13.38 -13.03 -19.38
CA THR A 22 -12.55 -12.82 -20.57
C THR A 22 -12.96 -13.79 -21.69
N LYS A 23 -12.50 -13.53 -22.91
CA LYS A 23 -12.75 -14.43 -24.05
C LYS A 23 -12.20 -15.84 -23.86
N LEU A 24 -11.19 -15.98 -23.00
CA LEU A 24 -10.52 -17.26 -22.70
C LEU A 24 -11.04 -17.93 -21.43
N GLY A 25 -11.97 -17.30 -20.73
CA GLY A 25 -12.54 -17.77 -19.48
C GLY A 25 -12.58 -16.68 -18.42
N PRO A 26 -13.21 -16.92 -17.27
CA PRO A 26 -13.26 -15.94 -16.19
C PRO A 26 -11.91 -15.81 -15.50
N GLU A 27 -11.60 -14.60 -15.05
CA GLU A 27 -10.51 -14.37 -14.11
C GLU A 27 -10.88 -14.99 -12.76
N ASP A 28 -9.91 -15.45 -12.01
CA ASP A 28 -10.11 -16.09 -10.72
C ASP A 28 -9.31 -15.38 -9.63
N ILE A 29 -9.97 -15.14 -8.50
CA ILE A 29 -9.32 -14.63 -7.28
C ILE A 29 -8.97 -15.82 -6.42
N THR A 30 -7.68 -16.12 -6.30
CA THR A 30 -7.16 -17.31 -5.67
C THR A 30 -5.79 -17.07 -5.04
N ARG A 31 -5.48 -17.89 -4.04
CA ARG A 31 -4.13 -17.96 -3.46
C ARG A 31 -3.13 -18.67 -4.37
N ASP A 32 -3.62 -19.46 -5.29
CA ASP A 32 -2.82 -20.30 -6.17
C ASP A 32 -2.28 -19.49 -7.36
N ILE A 33 -1.20 -18.77 -7.13
CA ILE A 33 -0.59 -17.84 -8.08
C ILE A 33 0.71 -18.45 -8.63
N PRO A 34 0.91 -18.48 -9.97
CA PRO A 34 2.14 -19.02 -10.54
C PRO A 34 3.35 -18.13 -10.25
N ASN A 35 4.51 -18.76 -10.06
CA ASN A 35 5.81 -18.10 -9.88
C ASN A 35 5.90 -17.17 -8.65
N VAL A 36 5.13 -17.46 -7.61
CA VAL A 36 5.16 -16.72 -6.34
C VAL A 36 5.52 -17.69 -5.22
N GLY A 37 6.48 -17.28 -4.39
CA GLY A 37 6.91 -18.06 -3.22
C GLY A 37 5.90 -18.02 -2.08
N GLU A 38 5.97 -19.00 -1.20
CA GLU A 38 5.10 -19.10 -0.01
C GLU A 38 5.21 -17.87 0.91
N ASP A 39 6.38 -17.26 1.00
CA ASP A 39 6.60 -16.07 1.82
C ASP A 39 5.74 -14.89 1.38
N ALA A 40 5.56 -14.71 0.08
CA ALA A 40 4.71 -13.66 -0.48
C ALA A 40 3.22 -13.93 -0.27
N LEU A 41 2.84 -15.18 -0.01
CA LEU A 41 1.46 -15.61 0.21
C LEU A 41 1.10 -15.74 1.68
N SER A 42 2.03 -15.51 2.61
CA SER A 42 1.87 -15.76 4.03
C SER A 42 0.72 -14.98 4.68
N ASP A 43 0.47 -13.75 4.21
CA ASP A 43 -0.60 -12.89 4.74
C ASP A 43 -1.93 -13.03 3.99
N LEU A 44 -1.99 -13.87 2.96
CA LEU A 44 -3.22 -14.14 2.22
C LEU A 44 -4.00 -15.26 2.90
N ASP A 45 -5.34 -15.13 2.90
CA ASP A 45 -6.22 -16.18 3.38
C ASP A 45 -6.40 -17.30 2.32
N GLU A 46 -7.25 -18.25 2.62
CA GLU A 46 -7.55 -19.38 1.70
C GLU A 46 -8.12 -18.93 0.36
N ASN A 47 -8.76 -17.77 0.33
CA ASN A 47 -9.36 -17.20 -0.87
C ASN A 47 -8.40 -16.31 -1.66
N GLY A 48 -7.17 -16.14 -1.19
CA GLY A 48 -6.19 -15.26 -1.83
C GLY A 48 -6.34 -13.78 -1.51
N ILE A 49 -7.08 -13.44 -0.47
CA ILE A 49 -7.33 -12.07 -0.02
C ILE A 49 -6.50 -11.81 1.23
N ILE A 50 -5.89 -10.63 1.31
CA ILE A 50 -5.06 -10.29 2.46
C ILE A 50 -5.89 -10.18 3.74
N ARG A 51 -5.31 -10.64 4.86
CA ARG A 51 -5.97 -10.56 6.17
C ARG A 51 -5.96 -9.14 6.73
N ILE A 52 -6.98 -8.80 7.51
CA ILE A 52 -7.04 -7.54 8.24
C ILE A 52 -5.95 -7.54 9.33
N GLY A 53 -5.25 -6.41 9.45
CA GLY A 53 -4.14 -6.24 10.39
C GLY A 53 -2.76 -6.58 9.80
N ALA A 54 -2.70 -7.07 8.57
CA ALA A 54 -1.43 -7.34 7.89
C ALA A 54 -0.69 -6.06 7.57
N GLU A 55 0.61 -6.04 7.81
CA GLU A 55 1.49 -4.96 7.39
C GLU A 55 1.93 -5.20 5.95
N VAL A 56 1.76 -4.20 5.09
CA VAL A 56 2.06 -4.29 3.65
C VAL A 56 3.05 -3.23 3.22
N HIS A 57 3.89 -3.59 2.27
CA HIS A 57 4.90 -2.75 1.66
C HIS A 57 4.76 -2.77 0.14
N SER A 58 5.48 -1.89 -0.53
CA SER A 58 5.50 -1.82 -1.99
C SER A 58 5.79 -3.19 -2.63
N GLY A 59 4.93 -3.60 -3.54
CA GLY A 59 5.04 -4.87 -4.24
C GLY A 59 4.35 -6.07 -3.56
N ASP A 60 3.89 -5.92 -2.33
CA ASP A 60 3.16 -6.99 -1.64
C ASP A 60 1.80 -7.26 -2.28
N ILE A 61 1.38 -8.51 -2.29
CA ILE A 61 0.11 -8.93 -2.90
C ILE A 61 -1.04 -8.65 -1.92
N LEU A 62 -2.02 -7.89 -2.37
CA LEU A 62 -3.25 -7.62 -1.62
C LEU A 62 -4.35 -8.63 -1.97
N VAL A 63 -4.54 -8.87 -3.25
CA VAL A 63 -5.53 -9.82 -3.76
C VAL A 63 -4.88 -10.67 -4.84
N GLY A 64 -4.80 -11.96 -4.61
CA GLY A 64 -4.28 -12.90 -5.60
C GLY A 64 -5.29 -13.10 -6.72
N LYS A 65 -4.91 -12.77 -7.94
CA LYS A 65 -5.74 -12.90 -9.11
C LYS A 65 -4.95 -13.49 -10.28
N VAL A 66 -5.57 -14.39 -11.00
CA VAL A 66 -4.99 -15.00 -12.19
C VAL A 66 -5.94 -14.84 -13.38
N THR A 67 -5.36 -14.60 -14.54
CA THR A 67 -6.09 -14.42 -15.80
C THR A 67 -5.70 -15.52 -16.76
N PRO A 68 -6.67 -16.17 -17.45
CA PRO A 68 -6.34 -17.19 -18.45
C PRO A 68 -5.49 -16.65 -19.59
N LYS A 69 -4.50 -17.45 -20.04
CA LYS A 69 -3.64 -17.14 -21.18
C LYS A 69 -4.09 -17.86 -22.44
N GLY A 70 -4.00 -17.16 -23.58
CA GLY A 70 -4.09 -17.81 -24.89
C GLY A 70 -2.76 -18.50 -25.25
N GLU A 71 -2.81 -19.46 -26.17
CA GLU A 71 -1.60 -20.14 -26.65
C GLU A 71 -0.56 -19.20 -27.25
N THR A 72 -1.00 -18.09 -27.82
CA THR A 72 -0.13 -17.07 -28.42
C THR A 72 0.62 -16.22 -27.41
N GLU A 73 0.15 -16.17 -26.15
CA GLU A 73 0.75 -15.39 -25.06
C GLU A 73 1.81 -16.18 -24.29
N LEU A 74 1.98 -17.48 -24.61
CA LEU A 74 3.00 -18.32 -23.97
C LEU A 74 4.39 -17.92 -24.44
N THR A 75 5.32 -17.77 -23.49
CA THR A 75 6.75 -17.62 -23.80
C THR A 75 7.30 -18.94 -24.37
N ALA A 76 8.46 -18.87 -25.03
CA ALA A 76 9.12 -20.07 -25.55
C ALA A 76 9.44 -21.08 -24.44
N GLU A 77 9.80 -20.60 -23.26
CA GLU A 77 10.07 -21.42 -22.07
C GLU A 77 8.81 -22.11 -21.55
N GLU A 78 7.69 -21.41 -21.51
CA GLU A 78 6.40 -21.96 -21.08
C GLU A 78 5.89 -23.02 -22.06
N ARG A 79 6.08 -22.81 -23.38
CA ARG A 79 5.76 -23.81 -24.41
C ARG A 79 6.60 -25.07 -24.26
N LEU A 80 7.88 -24.90 -23.94
CA LEU A 80 8.80 -26.03 -23.72
C LEU A 80 8.39 -26.82 -22.48
N LEU A 81 8.11 -26.13 -21.35
CA LEU A 81 7.62 -26.77 -20.12
C LEU A 81 6.32 -27.52 -20.35
N ARG A 82 5.41 -26.95 -21.13
CA ARG A 82 4.15 -27.59 -21.49
C ARG A 82 4.34 -28.86 -22.34
N ALA A 83 5.31 -28.82 -23.26
CA ALA A 83 5.65 -29.98 -24.09
C ALA A 83 6.32 -31.10 -23.28
N ILE A 84 7.13 -30.77 -22.26
CA ILE A 84 7.86 -31.73 -21.44
C ILE A 84 7.01 -32.29 -20.30
N PHE A 85 6.26 -31.42 -19.59
CA PHE A 85 5.52 -31.75 -18.37
C PHE A 85 4.01 -31.86 -18.58
N GLY A 86 3.52 -31.74 -19.81
CA GLY A 86 2.10 -31.80 -20.13
C GLY A 86 1.28 -30.64 -19.56
N GLU A 87 0.04 -30.93 -19.14
CA GLU A 87 -0.89 -29.89 -18.62
C GLU A 87 -0.51 -29.29 -17.26
N LYS A 88 0.61 -29.69 -16.67
CA LYS A 88 1.06 -29.17 -15.38
C LYS A 88 1.56 -27.73 -15.45
N ALA A 89 1.89 -27.22 -16.64
CA ALA A 89 2.17 -25.81 -16.85
C ALA A 89 0.83 -25.06 -16.88
N ARG A 90 0.60 -24.18 -15.92
CA ARG A 90 -0.65 -23.43 -15.81
C ARG A 90 -0.86 -22.49 -16.98
N GLU A 91 -2.07 -22.49 -17.51
CA GLU A 91 -2.52 -21.62 -18.59
C GLU A 91 -3.00 -20.25 -18.08
N VAL A 92 -2.45 -19.78 -16.96
CA VAL A 92 -2.84 -18.53 -16.33
C VAL A 92 -1.64 -17.64 -16.06
N ARG A 93 -1.84 -16.34 -16.13
CA ARG A 93 -0.85 -15.35 -15.75
C ARG A 93 -1.25 -14.66 -14.44
N ASP A 94 -0.25 -14.22 -13.70
CA ASP A 94 -0.44 -13.44 -12.48
C ASP A 94 -0.87 -12.02 -12.82
N THR A 95 -2.10 -11.66 -12.44
CA THR A 95 -2.65 -10.30 -12.54
C THR A 95 -3.09 -9.79 -11.18
N SER A 96 -2.45 -10.26 -10.12
CA SER A 96 -2.75 -9.93 -8.74
C SER A 96 -2.67 -8.43 -8.48
N LEU A 97 -3.55 -7.93 -7.61
CA LEU A 97 -3.46 -6.58 -7.10
C LEU A 97 -2.31 -6.49 -6.11
N ARG A 98 -1.37 -5.62 -6.40
CA ARG A 98 -0.19 -5.37 -5.56
C ARG A 98 -0.19 -3.96 -5.02
N VAL A 99 0.48 -3.75 -3.91
CA VAL A 99 0.71 -2.41 -3.36
C VAL A 99 1.57 -1.61 -4.34
N PRO A 100 1.12 -0.41 -4.77
CA PRO A 100 1.89 0.42 -5.69
C PRO A 100 3.26 0.81 -5.14
N HIS A 101 4.16 1.16 -6.03
CA HIS A 101 5.50 1.59 -5.65
C HIS A 101 5.47 2.82 -4.74
N GLY A 102 6.20 2.75 -3.63
CA GLY A 102 6.26 3.84 -2.65
C GLY A 102 5.12 3.86 -1.63
N GLU A 103 4.14 2.97 -1.75
CA GLU A 103 3.02 2.86 -0.81
C GLU A 103 3.33 1.80 0.26
N TYR A 104 2.79 2.01 1.45
CA TYR A 104 2.90 1.06 2.58
C TYR A 104 1.76 1.31 3.56
N GLY A 105 1.56 0.41 4.50
CA GLY A 105 0.58 0.61 5.54
C GLY A 105 0.11 -0.68 6.19
N ILE A 106 -1.04 -0.60 6.86
CA ILE A 106 -1.68 -1.72 7.54
C ILE A 106 -3.10 -1.87 6.98
N VAL A 107 -3.47 -3.10 6.66
CA VAL A 107 -4.83 -3.41 6.19
C VAL A 107 -5.82 -3.23 7.33
N VAL A 108 -6.75 -2.31 7.19
CA VAL A 108 -7.74 -1.99 8.22
C VAL A 108 -9.10 -2.59 7.94
N ASN A 109 -9.43 -2.82 6.67
CA ASN A 109 -10.69 -3.44 6.27
C ASN A 109 -10.57 -4.08 4.89
N VAL A 110 -11.39 -5.11 4.67
CA VAL A 110 -11.53 -5.79 3.38
C VAL A 110 -13.00 -6.06 3.15
N GLU A 111 -13.50 -5.67 1.98
CA GLU A 111 -14.88 -5.93 1.56
C GLU A 111 -14.88 -6.80 0.30
N VAL A 112 -15.73 -7.81 0.30
CA VAL A 112 -15.89 -8.73 -0.84
C VAL A 112 -17.32 -8.65 -1.33
N PHE A 113 -17.48 -8.35 -2.63
CA PHE A 113 -18.77 -8.32 -3.30
C PHE A 113 -18.80 -9.41 -4.35
N THR A 114 -19.83 -10.23 -4.33
CA THR A 114 -20.01 -11.31 -5.29
C THR A 114 -21.40 -11.23 -5.93
N ARG A 115 -21.51 -11.69 -7.17
CA ARG A 115 -22.79 -11.77 -7.85
C ARG A 115 -23.75 -12.77 -7.19
N GLU A 116 -23.18 -13.79 -6.57
CA GLU A 116 -23.93 -14.82 -5.84
C GLU A 116 -24.65 -14.27 -4.62
N ASN A 117 -24.10 -13.23 -3.99
CA ASN A 117 -24.71 -12.55 -2.84
C ASN A 117 -25.70 -11.45 -3.25
N SER A 118 -26.13 -11.41 -4.50
CA SER A 118 -27.06 -10.42 -5.05
C SER A 118 -26.51 -8.98 -5.06
N ASP A 119 -25.21 -8.81 -5.02
CA ASP A 119 -24.58 -7.51 -5.14
C ASP A 119 -24.69 -6.98 -6.58
N GLU A 120 -24.93 -5.68 -6.71
CA GLU A 120 -24.97 -5.03 -8.01
C GLU A 120 -23.55 -4.77 -8.52
N LEU A 121 -23.09 -5.61 -9.44
CA LEU A 121 -21.80 -5.48 -10.08
C LEU A 121 -21.96 -5.04 -11.54
N SER A 122 -20.92 -4.39 -12.05
CA SER A 122 -20.87 -4.01 -13.47
C SER A 122 -21.00 -5.23 -14.39
N PRO A 123 -21.54 -5.08 -15.60
CA PRO A 123 -21.62 -6.20 -16.54
C PRO A 123 -20.26 -6.84 -16.80
N GLY A 124 -20.19 -8.17 -16.76
CA GLY A 124 -18.95 -8.92 -16.95
C GLY A 124 -18.08 -9.06 -15.71
N VAL A 125 -18.43 -8.44 -14.60
CA VAL A 125 -17.70 -8.54 -13.32
C VAL A 125 -18.40 -9.58 -12.43
N ASN A 126 -17.65 -10.56 -11.96
CA ASN A 126 -18.18 -11.64 -11.10
C ASN A 126 -17.90 -11.41 -9.62
N LYS A 127 -16.79 -10.79 -9.29
CA LYS A 127 -16.35 -10.55 -7.92
C LYS A 127 -15.53 -9.26 -7.84
N VAL A 128 -15.74 -8.52 -6.77
CA VAL A 128 -14.98 -7.31 -6.47
C VAL A 128 -14.47 -7.41 -5.05
N VAL A 129 -13.19 -7.14 -4.86
CA VAL A 129 -12.54 -7.09 -3.54
C VAL A 129 -11.97 -5.70 -3.33
N ARG A 130 -12.35 -5.04 -2.25
CA ARG A 130 -11.81 -3.75 -1.84
C ARG A 130 -10.99 -3.90 -0.59
N CYS A 131 -9.75 -3.42 -0.66
CA CYS A 131 -8.84 -3.39 0.48
C CYS A 131 -8.63 -1.95 0.92
N TYR A 132 -8.76 -1.69 2.20
CA TYR A 132 -8.51 -0.37 2.80
C TYR A 132 -7.21 -0.45 3.59
N ILE A 133 -6.25 0.38 3.22
CA ILE A 133 -4.93 0.41 3.85
C ILE A 133 -4.73 1.76 4.52
N ALA A 134 -4.45 1.72 5.83
CA ALA A 134 -4.13 2.90 6.61
C ALA A 134 -2.61 3.13 6.61
N GLN A 135 -2.21 4.33 6.23
CA GLN A 135 -0.84 4.77 6.23
C GLN A 135 -0.63 5.89 7.23
N LYS A 136 0.30 5.71 8.17
CA LYS A 136 0.72 6.79 9.06
C LYS A 136 1.81 7.60 8.37
N ARG A 137 1.53 8.85 8.08
CA ARG A 137 2.49 9.79 7.52
C ARG A 137 3.01 10.71 8.62
N LYS A 138 4.24 10.47 9.04
CA LYS A 138 4.94 11.32 10.01
C LYS A 138 5.56 12.51 9.30
N ILE A 139 5.79 13.59 10.05
CA ILE A 139 6.56 14.72 9.54
C ILE A 139 7.95 14.23 9.10
N SER A 140 8.35 14.69 7.94
CA SER A 140 9.66 14.41 7.35
C SER A 140 10.36 15.69 6.90
N VAL A 141 11.65 15.60 6.61
CA VAL A 141 12.41 16.69 6.02
C VAL A 141 11.77 17.12 4.70
N GLY A 142 11.56 18.43 4.53
CA GLY A 142 10.89 18.99 3.36
C GLY A 142 9.41 19.34 3.60
N ASP A 143 8.80 18.89 4.70
CA ASP A 143 7.42 19.24 5.03
C ASP A 143 7.31 20.68 5.51
N LYS A 144 6.24 21.35 5.12
CA LYS A 144 5.95 22.72 5.48
C LYS A 144 5.22 22.80 6.81
N MET A 145 5.72 23.62 7.70
CA MET A 145 5.10 23.91 8.99
C MET A 145 4.91 25.40 9.19
N ALA A 146 3.94 25.78 9.99
CA ALA A 146 3.65 27.16 10.33
C ALA A 146 3.19 27.29 11.78
N GLY A 147 3.49 28.44 12.39
CA GLY A 147 2.95 28.81 13.67
C GLY A 147 1.73 29.71 13.54
N ARG A 148 1.23 30.22 14.68
CA ARG A 148 0.04 31.10 14.76
C ARG A 148 0.33 32.56 14.39
N HIS A 149 1.56 32.95 14.21
CA HIS A 149 2.00 34.35 14.07
C HIS A 149 2.57 34.67 12.69
N GLY A 150 2.12 33.96 11.65
CA GLY A 150 2.55 34.19 10.28
C GLY A 150 3.95 33.64 9.97
N ASN A 151 4.57 32.92 10.90
CA ASN A 151 5.84 32.25 10.71
C ASN A 151 5.62 30.92 9.98
N LYS A 152 6.26 30.75 8.84
CA LYS A 152 6.23 29.54 8.04
C LYS A 152 7.63 29.07 7.72
N GLY A 153 7.81 27.79 7.59
CA GLY A 153 9.09 27.21 7.27
C GLY A 153 8.98 25.78 6.80
N VAL A 154 10.09 25.26 6.36
CA VAL A 154 10.21 23.89 5.87
C VAL A 154 11.12 23.14 6.84
N VAL A 155 10.74 21.91 7.21
CA VAL A 155 11.55 21.06 8.09
C VAL A 155 12.87 20.75 7.39
N SER A 156 13.98 21.18 7.98
CA SER A 156 15.33 20.95 7.44
C SER A 156 16.02 19.77 8.10
N ARG A 157 15.73 19.49 9.36
CA ARG A 157 16.34 18.42 10.14
C ARG A 157 15.37 17.83 11.14
N ILE A 158 15.49 16.53 11.34
CA ILE A 158 14.85 15.81 12.44
C ILE A 158 15.98 15.18 13.24
N LEU A 159 16.10 15.60 14.50
CA LEU A 159 17.18 15.16 15.39
C LEU A 159 16.64 14.20 16.45
N PRO A 160 17.49 13.25 16.94
CA PRO A 160 17.16 12.48 18.13
C PRO A 160 16.94 13.41 19.33
N GLN A 161 16.16 12.92 20.30
CA GLN A 161 15.84 13.70 21.50
C GLN A 161 17.10 14.14 22.26
N GLU A 162 18.13 13.32 22.27
CA GLU A 162 19.40 13.60 22.97
C GLU A 162 20.17 14.77 22.35
N ASP A 163 20.01 15.01 21.04
CA ASP A 163 20.71 16.05 20.31
C ASP A 163 19.97 17.39 20.29
N MET A 164 18.75 17.42 20.83
CA MET A 164 17.96 18.65 20.90
C MET A 164 18.42 19.54 22.09
N PRO A 165 18.36 20.87 21.95
CA PRO A 165 18.53 21.78 23.07
C PRO A 165 17.53 21.46 24.18
N PHE A 166 17.89 21.68 25.42
CA PHE A 166 17.08 21.35 26.57
C PHE A 166 16.97 22.53 27.55
N LEU A 167 15.89 22.53 28.33
CA LEU A 167 15.65 23.52 29.38
C LEU A 167 16.48 23.18 30.64
N ALA A 168 16.49 24.11 31.58
CA ALA A 168 17.22 23.92 32.83
C ALA A 168 16.77 22.72 33.67
N ASP A 169 15.51 22.25 33.47
CA ASP A 169 14.93 21.09 34.10
C ASP A 169 15.26 19.77 33.35
N GLY A 170 16.02 19.85 32.26
CA GLY A 170 16.44 18.72 31.44
C GLY A 170 15.44 18.32 30.35
N ARG A 171 14.29 18.99 30.23
CA ARG A 171 13.29 18.69 29.19
C ARG A 171 13.77 19.21 27.84
N PRO A 172 13.85 18.34 26.79
CA PRO A 172 14.27 18.76 25.47
C PRO A 172 13.21 19.63 24.79
N LEU A 173 13.65 20.52 23.93
CA LEU A 173 12.78 21.34 23.10
C LEU A 173 12.14 20.50 21.99
N ASP A 174 10.90 20.80 21.65
CA ASP A 174 10.15 20.09 20.63
C ASP A 174 10.48 20.56 19.21
N ILE A 175 10.77 21.87 19.06
CA ILE A 175 11.07 22.48 17.78
C ILE A 175 12.05 23.65 17.95
N VAL A 176 12.94 23.81 16.98
CA VAL A 176 13.88 24.92 16.90
C VAL A 176 13.67 25.66 15.59
N LEU A 177 13.52 26.98 15.67
CA LEU A 177 13.21 27.82 14.52
C LEU A 177 14.42 28.71 14.13
N ASN A 178 14.55 28.96 12.82
CA ASN A 178 15.56 29.86 12.32
C ASN A 178 15.16 31.31 12.65
N PRO A 179 15.96 32.05 13.43
CA PRO A 179 15.63 33.44 13.82
C PRO A 179 15.64 34.45 12.67
N LEU A 180 16.26 34.12 11.54
CA LEU A 180 16.30 35.02 10.36
C LEU A 180 14.90 35.25 9.74
N GLY A 181 13.94 34.43 10.06
CA GLY A 181 12.54 34.60 9.60
C GLY A 181 11.80 35.73 10.32
N VAL A 182 12.31 36.28 11.42
CA VAL A 182 11.62 37.27 12.24
C VAL A 182 11.86 38.72 11.80
N PRO A 183 13.10 39.19 11.54
CA PRO A 183 13.38 40.62 11.36
C PRO A 183 12.66 41.27 10.20
N SER A 184 12.62 40.62 9.05
CA SER A 184 11.98 41.16 7.83
C SER A 184 10.46 41.08 7.86
N ARG A 185 9.87 40.24 8.70
CA ARG A 185 8.43 39.98 8.73
C ARG A 185 7.71 40.60 9.94
N MET A 186 8.46 41.18 10.84
CA MET A 186 7.92 41.90 12.01
C MET A 186 6.90 41.08 12.83
N ASN A 187 7.13 39.79 12.97
CA ASN A 187 6.22 38.85 13.64
C ASN A 187 6.83 38.28 14.93
N ILE A 188 7.23 39.17 15.84
CA ILE A 188 7.84 38.79 17.13
C ILE A 188 6.98 37.85 17.96
N GLY A 189 5.67 37.96 17.84
CA GLY A 189 4.72 37.09 18.54
C GLY A 189 4.93 35.62 18.27
#